data_40080c7d5f5e0dd2a157e8173f9dfd9c
#
_entry.id   40080c7d5f5e0dd2a157e8173f9dfd9c
#
_cell.length_a   1.000
_cell.length_b   1.000
_cell.length_c   1.000
_cell.angle_alpha   90.00
_cell.angle_beta   90.00
_cell.angle_gamma   90.00
#
_symmetry.space_group_name_H-M   'P 1'
#
loop_
_entity.id
_entity.type
_entity.pdbx_description
1 polymer ?
#
loop_
_entity_poly.entity_id
_entity_poly.type
_entity_poly.pdbx_seq_one_letter_code
_entity_poly.pdbx_strand_id
1 'polypeptide(L)'
;DEINELFDTLINKTSLDKEIKNLIIYKKALYNSDFISENELIQMLNPIINSETIWKSHSLYLIGEYFYSKNEKQKAKDFFNQILILPNANPDIKLEAKKKINRELSE
;
A
#
# COMPACT_ATOMS: atom_id res chain seq x y z
N ASP A 1 -1.87 -13.90 -15.06
CA ASP A 1 -1.07 -13.61 -16.26
C ASP A 1 0.42 -13.84 -15.98
N GLU A 2 1.24 -13.72 -16.99
CA GLU A 2 2.68 -13.97 -16.87
C GLU A 2 3.38 -13.07 -15.86
N ILE A 3 2.95 -11.82 -15.75
CA ILE A 3 3.52 -10.87 -14.80
C ILE A 3 3.21 -11.32 -13.37
N ASN A 4 1.97 -11.73 -13.09
CA ASN A 4 1.60 -12.22 -11.77
C ASN A 4 2.31 -13.53 -11.42
N GLU A 5 2.51 -14.41 -12.38
CA GLU A 5 3.28 -15.63 -12.17
C GLU A 5 4.72 -15.32 -11.81
N LEU A 6 5.32 -14.30 -12.44
CA LEU A 6 6.66 -13.87 -12.12
C LEU A 6 6.75 -13.30 -10.70
N PHE A 7 5.79 -12.47 -10.30
CA PHE A 7 5.73 -11.97 -8.93
C PHE A 7 5.66 -13.11 -7.94
N ASP A 8 4.79 -14.09 -8.16
CA ASP A 8 4.62 -15.22 -7.25
C ASP A 8 5.91 -16.05 -7.15
N THR A 9 6.60 -16.26 -8.28
CA THR A 9 7.87 -16.97 -8.30
C THR A 9 8.90 -16.25 -7.44
N LEU A 10 8.99 -14.92 -7.56
CA LEU A 10 9.94 -14.12 -6.80
C LEU A 10 9.60 -14.10 -5.31
N ILE A 11 8.32 -13.93 -4.98
CA ILE A 11 7.86 -13.88 -3.58
C ILE A 11 8.15 -15.20 -2.87
N ASN A 12 8.03 -16.31 -3.56
CA ASN A 12 8.23 -17.64 -2.98
C ASN A 12 9.69 -18.06 -2.84
N LYS A 13 10.63 -17.22 -3.26
CA LYS A 13 12.05 -17.50 -3.03
C LYS A 13 12.41 -17.28 -1.58
N THR A 14 12.86 -18.33 -0.90
CA THR A 14 13.21 -18.27 0.52
C THR A 14 14.52 -17.53 0.79
N SER A 15 15.35 -17.34 -0.23
CA SER A 15 16.65 -16.67 -0.11
C SER A 15 16.58 -15.15 -0.15
N LEU A 16 15.40 -14.58 -0.41
CA LEU A 16 15.26 -13.13 -0.50
C LEU A 16 15.26 -12.46 0.87
N ASP A 17 15.93 -11.31 0.94
CA ASP A 17 15.86 -10.41 2.07
C ASP A 17 14.38 -10.00 2.30
N LYS A 18 14.02 -9.81 3.57
CA LYS A 18 12.65 -9.47 3.96
C LYS A 18 12.15 -8.19 3.26
N GLU A 19 12.98 -7.15 3.21
CA GLU A 19 12.55 -5.88 2.62
C GLU A 19 12.46 -5.96 1.10
N ILE A 20 13.30 -6.76 0.47
CA ILE A 20 13.20 -7.03 -0.97
C ILE A 20 11.91 -7.79 -1.26
N LYS A 21 11.59 -8.79 -0.45
CA LYS A 21 10.34 -9.55 -0.59
C LYS A 21 9.13 -8.64 -0.41
N ASN A 22 9.14 -7.76 0.59
CA ASN A 22 8.06 -6.81 0.82
C ASN A 22 7.92 -5.82 -0.33
N LEU A 23 9.03 -5.36 -0.92
CA LEU A 23 8.97 -4.51 -2.11
C LEU A 23 8.27 -5.24 -3.27
N ILE A 24 8.58 -6.51 -3.48
CA ILE A 24 7.97 -7.29 -4.56
C ILE A 24 6.47 -7.47 -4.31
N ILE A 25 6.06 -7.75 -3.07
CA ILE A 25 4.66 -7.85 -2.68
C ILE A 25 3.94 -6.51 -2.95
N TYR A 26 4.56 -5.40 -2.56
CA TYR A 26 3.99 -4.06 -2.81
C TYR A 26 3.82 -3.81 -4.31
N LYS A 27 4.83 -4.14 -5.12
CA LYS A 27 4.76 -3.96 -6.58
C LYS A 27 3.68 -4.82 -7.21
N LYS A 28 3.49 -6.05 -6.71
CA LYS A 28 2.41 -6.92 -7.19
C LYS A 28 1.05 -6.28 -6.88
N ALA A 29 0.86 -5.78 -5.66
CA ALA A 29 -0.38 -5.12 -5.28
C ALA A 29 -0.64 -3.88 -6.15
N LEU A 30 0.40 -3.07 -6.37
CA LEU A 30 0.30 -1.88 -7.21
C LEU A 30 -0.11 -2.24 -8.66
N TYR A 31 0.52 -3.26 -9.22
CA TYR A 31 0.22 -3.73 -10.58
C TYR A 31 -1.24 -4.18 -10.71
N ASN A 32 -1.78 -4.83 -9.67
CA ASN A 32 -3.13 -5.40 -9.72
C ASN A 32 -4.23 -4.47 -9.19
N SER A 33 -3.88 -3.34 -8.60
CA SER A 33 -4.81 -2.52 -7.82
C SER A 33 -6.06 -2.07 -8.58
N ASP A 34 -5.98 -1.89 -9.89
CA ASP A 34 -7.13 -1.47 -10.70
C ASP A 34 -8.10 -2.62 -11.02
N PHE A 35 -7.70 -3.86 -10.75
CA PHE A 35 -8.42 -5.05 -11.21
C PHE A 35 -8.91 -5.97 -10.10
N ILE A 36 -8.57 -5.65 -8.85
CA ILE A 36 -8.89 -6.52 -7.71
C ILE A 36 -9.83 -5.84 -6.74
N SER A 37 -10.49 -6.66 -5.91
CA SER A 37 -11.39 -6.16 -4.88
C SER A 37 -10.62 -5.57 -3.70
N GLU A 38 -11.33 -4.83 -2.86
CA GLU A 38 -10.83 -4.31 -1.59
C GLU A 38 -10.20 -5.41 -0.73
N ASN A 39 -10.92 -6.53 -0.56
CA ASN A 39 -10.42 -7.64 0.26
C ASN A 39 -9.14 -8.24 -0.32
N GLU A 40 -9.07 -8.42 -1.63
CA GLU A 40 -7.88 -8.96 -2.27
C GLU A 40 -6.67 -8.04 -2.09
N LEU A 41 -6.87 -6.74 -2.25
CA LEU A 41 -5.78 -5.76 -2.07
C LEU A 41 -5.26 -5.78 -0.64
N ILE A 42 -6.16 -5.75 0.34
CA ILE A 42 -5.78 -5.75 1.76
C ILE A 42 -5.09 -7.06 2.13
N GLN A 43 -5.58 -8.20 1.63
CA GLN A 43 -4.92 -9.48 1.86
C GLN A 43 -3.52 -9.54 1.28
N MET A 44 -3.32 -9.02 0.07
CA MET A 44 -1.99 -8.95 -0.53
C MET A 44 -1.01 -8.15 0.31
N LEU A 45 -1.46 -7.02 0.84
CA LEU A 45 -0.61 -6.09 1.59
C LEU A 45 -0.54 -6.40 3.09
N ASN A 46 -1.32 -7.37 3.56
CA ASN A 46 -1.37 -7.72 4.98
C ASN A 46 0.00 -8.01 5.60
N PRO A 47 0.90 -8.78 4.95
CA PRO A 47 2.23 -9.01 5.52
C PRO A 47 3.04 -7.73 5.72
N ILE A 48 2.77 -6.69 4.95
CA ILE A 48 3.48 -5.43 5.03
C ILE A 48 2.86 -4.51 6.07
N ILE A 49 1.53 -4.32 6.02
CA ILE A 49 0.86 -3.36 6.90
C ILE A 49 0.80 -3.82 8.36
N ASN A 50 0.98 -5.10 8.63
CA ASN A 50 0.99 -5.67 9.98
C ASN A 50 2.39 -5.96 10.51
N SER A 51 3.43 -5.41 9.89
CA SER A 51 4.80 -5.58 10.35
C SER A 51 5.54 -4.25 10.25
N GLU A 52 6.73 -4.19 10.88
CA GLU A 52 7.59 -3.04 10.73
C GLU A 52 8.46 -3.24 9.51
N THR A 53 8.25 -2.41 8.50
CA THR A 53 8.95 -2.48 7.22
C THR A 53 8.96 -1.09 6.58
N ILE A 54 10.01 -0.83 5.80
CA ILE A 54 10.14 0.45 5.09
C ILE A 54 9.04 0.64 4.04
N TRP A 55 8.31 -0.42 3.67
CA TRP A 55 7.25 -0.36 2.67
C TRP A 55 5.85 -0.18 3.25
N LYS A 56 5.76 0.00 4.58
CA LYS A 56 4.46 0.13 5.24
C LYS A 56 3.72 1.40 4.82
N SER A 57 4.40 2.55 4.85
CA SER A 57 3.75 3.81 4.45
C SER A 57 3.33 3.80 2.99
N HIS A 58 4.15 3.23 2.10
CA HIS A 58 3.80 3.07 0.69
C HIS A 58 2.53 2.21 0.51
N SER A 59 2.43 1.13 1.28
CA SER A 59 1.29 0.22 1.20
C SER A 59 0.01 0.85 1.72
N LEU A 60 0.10 1.58 2.83
CA LEU A 60 -1.05 2.32 3.36
C LEU A 60 -1.51 3.41 2.37
N TYR A 61 -0.56 4.06 1.71
CA TYR A 61 -0.88 5.08 0.71
C TYR A 61 -1.60 4.46 -0.50
N LEU A 62 -1.15 3.30 -0.96
CA LEU A 62 -1.80 2.59 -2.07
C LEU A 62 -3.25 2.24 -1.71
N ILE A 63 -3.49 1.75 -0.49
CA ILE A 63 -4.85 1.43 -0.04
C ILE A 63 -5.70 2.71 0.03
N GLY A 64 -5.13 3.80 0.55
CA GLY A 64 -5.82 5.09 0.59
C GLY A 64 -6.22 5.55 -0.80
N GLU A 65 -5.33 5.48 -1.77
CA GLU A 65 -5.63 5.84 -3.15
C GLU A 65 -6.68 4.93 -3.78
N TYR A 66 -6.65 3.63 -3.44
CA TYR A 66 -7.65 2.68 -3.90
C TYR A 66 -9.05 3.13 -3.47
N PHE A 67 -9.23 3.43 -2.20
CA PHE A 67 -10.53 3.89 -1.70
C PHE A 67 -10.92 5.24 -2.27
N TYR A 68 -9.97 6.15 -2.45
CA TYR A 68 -10.23 7.44 -3.06
C TYR A 68 -10.77 7.26 -4.48
N SER A 69 -10.18 6.37 -5.27
CA SER A 69 -10.62 6.08 -6.64
C SER A 69 -12.01 5.45 -6.71
N LYS A 70 -12.42 4.77 -5.63
CA LYS A 70 -13.76 4.19 -5.50
C LYS A 70 -14.77 5.15 -4.90
N ASN A 71 -14.38 6.41 -4.71
CA ASN A 71 -15.20 7.45 -4.09
C ASN A 71 -15.60 7.12 -2.63
N GLU A 72 -14.80 6.32 -1.95
CA GLU A 72 -14.97 6.02 -0.53
C GLU A 72 -14.03 6.93 0.27
N LYS A 73 -14.37 8.20 0.33
CA LYS A 73 -13.50 9.27 0.85
C LYS A 73 -13.15 9.10 2.31
N GLN A 74 -14.09 8.65 3.14
CA GLN A 74 -13.81 8.48 4.57
C GLN A 74 -12.80 7.37 4.81
N LYS A 75 -12.94 6.25 4.12
CA LYS A 75 -11.97 5.15 4.21
C LYS A 75 -10.59 5.61 3.71
N ALA A 76 -10.55 6.35 2.60
CA ALA A 76 -9.31 6.89 2.07
C ALA A 76 -8.63 7.78 3.12
N LYS A 77 -9.38 8.68 3.73
CA LYS A 77 -8.87 9.58 4.75
C LYS A 77 -8.31 8.83 5.95
N ASP A 78 -8.99 7.75 6.37
CA ASP A 78 -8.54 6.95 7.50
C ASP A 78 -7.16 6.32 7.23
N PHE A 79 -6.94 5.81 6.01
CA PHE A 79 -5.64 5.24 5.65
C PHE A 79 -4.55 6.31 5.52
N PHE A 80 -4.86 7.46 4.93
CA PHE A 80 -3.89 8.56 4.88
C PHE A 80 -3.53 9.06 6.28
N ASN A 81 -4.49 9.14 7.18
CA ASN A 81 -4.22 9.54 8.58
C ASN A 81 -3.33 8.53 9.30
N GLN A 82 -3.47 7.24 9.02
CA GLN A 82 -2.56 6.24 9.60
C GLN A 82 -1.10 6.50 9.23
N ILE A 83 -0.86 7.01 8.01
CA ILE A 83 0.49 7.36 7.59
C ILE A 83 1.04 8.52 8.42
N LEU A 84 0.20 9.52 8.71
CA LEU A 84 0.63 10.71 9.45
C LEU A 84 1.08 10.40 10.87
N ILE A 85 0.51 9.37 11.50
CA ILE A 85 0.86 8.96 12.86
C ILE A 85 1.91 7.86 12.92
N LEU A 86 2.34 7.35 11.78
CA LEU A 86 3.33 6.27 11.72
C LEU A 86 4.72 6.82 12.04
N PRO A 87 5.42 6.30 13.09
CA PRO A 87 6.68 6.90 13.53
C PRO A 87 7.79 6.96 12.49
N ASN A 88 7.85 5.95 11.61
CA ASN A 88 8.91 5.83 10.62
C ASN A 88 8.38 5.89 9.19
N ALA A 89 7.31 6.67 8.98
CA ALA A 89 6.75 6.83 7.65
C ALA A 89 7.78 7.45 6.71
N ASN A 90 7.79 7.00 5.45
CA ASN A 90 8.60 7.63 4.42
C ASN A 90 8.21 9.11 4.33
N PRO A 91 9.17 10.05 4.40
CA PRO A 91 8.85 11.49 4.42
C PRO A 91 8.07 11.98 3.20
N ASP A 92 8.40 11.47 2.01
CA ASP A 92 7.71 11.87 0.79
C ASP A 92 6.27 11.35 0.76
N ILE A 93 6.07 10.12 1.20
CA ILE A 93 4.73 9.52 1.30
C ILE A 93 3.89 10.25 2.35
N LYS A 94 4.50 10.60 3.48
CA LYS A 94 3.82 11.37 4.52
C LYS A 94 3.37 12.73 3.99
N LEU A 95 4.22 13.40 3.22
CA LEU A 95 3.88 14.69 2.61
C LEU A 95 2.72 14.53 1.62
N GLU A 96 2.74 13.51 0.78
CA GLU A 96 1.66 13.25 -0.17
C GLU A 96 0.34 12.92 0.52
N ALA A 97 0.38 12.14 1.61
CA ALA A 97 -0.80 11.84 2.41
C ALA A 97 -1.40 13.12 2.99
N LYS A 98 -0.55 14.01 3.51
CA LYS A 98 -0.98 15.28 4.06
C LYS A 98 -1.65 16.15 3.00
N LYS A 99 -1.08 16.21 1.79
CA LYS A 99 -1.66 16.95 0.66
C LYS A 99 -3.03 16.39 0.27
N LYS A 100 -3.18 15.08 0.23
CA LYS A 100 -4.46 14.43 -0.08
C LYS A 100 -5.53 14.82 0.91
N ILE A 101 -5.22 14.74 2.19
CA ILE A 101 -6.18 15.10 3.25
C ILE A 101 -6.56 16.57 3.15
N ASN A 102 -5.58 17.46 2.99
CA ASN A 102 -5.81 18.90 3.03
C ASN A 102 -6.49 19.45 1.77
N ARG A 103 -6.22 18.89 0.62
CA ARG A 103 -6.72 19.40 -0.66
C ARG A 103 -7.97 18.71 -1.17
N GLU A 104 -8.10 17.42 -0.92
CA GLU A 104 -9.12 16.61 -1.55
C GLU A 104 -10.11 15.98 -0.58
N LEU A 105 -9.76 15.88 0.70
CA LEU A 105 -10.54 15.17 1.71
C LEU A 105 -10.83 16.00 2.96
N SER A 106 -10.64 17.30 2.91
CA SER A 106 -10.70 18.17 4.09
C SER A 106 -12.11 18.65 4.46
N GLU A 107 -13.13 18.13 3.86
CA GLU A 107 -14.51 18.50 4.22
C GLU A 107 -14.96 17.92 5.54
#